data_31b43d8c73edbea04c8895d17adeb842
#
_entry.id   31b43d8c73edbea04c8895d17adeb842
#
_cell.length_a   1.000
_cell.length_b   1.000
_cell.length_c   1.000
_cell.angle_alpha   90.00
_cell.angle_beta   90.00
_cell.angle_gamma   90.00
#
_symmetry.space_group_name_H-M   'P 1'
#
loop_
_entity.id
_entity.type
_entity.pdbx_description
1 polymer ?
#
loop_
_entity_poly.entity_id
_entity_poly.type
_entity_poly.pdbx_seq_one_letter_code
_entity_poly.pdbx_strand_id
1 'polypeptide(L)'
;MLHSWMLVLKRMLFFTTLILSPYAKSLLKFTQYSINQKEVYDFGGFENEPEIIKTGKINEVLGGKPNILVQILKEPIAAKGPRLSCEISLPGRFVVITPFNNIVAVSRKIHSSEERKRLQKIVEAIKPKNFGVIVRTAAEGKKTAELHEDLSELVETWKTIQTNLRSAVAPAKILSEQTKTTSILT
;
A
#
# COMPACT_ATOMS: atom_id res chain seq x y z
N MET A 1 6.47 -13.39 10.39
CA MET A 1 6.04 -12.93 9.04
C MET A 1 4.68 -12.25 9.23
N LEU A 2 4.57 -10.99 8.88
CA LEU A 2 3.30 -10.26 8.99
C LEU A 2 2.49 -10.61 7.74
N HIS A 3 1.41 -11.37 7.91
CA HIS A 3 0.46 -11.62 6.84
C HIS A 3 -0.28 -10.32 6.55
N SER A 4 0.01 -9.71 5.40
CA SER A 4 -0.66 -8.48 4.98
C SER A 4 -1.92 -8.86 4.21
N TRP A 5 -3.09 -8.62 4.82
CA TRP A 5 -4.39 -8.81 4.19
C TRP A 5 -4.98 -7.45 3.85
N MET A 6 -5.54 -7.31 2.67
CA MET A 6 -6.26 -6.10 2.28
C MET A 6 -7.75 -6.40 2.18
N LEU A 7 -8.54 -5.57 2.82
CA LEU A 7 -9.99 -5.67 2.87
C LEU A 7 -10.63 -4.39 2.36
N VAL A 8 -11.76 -4.53 1.67
CA VAL A 8 -12.71 -3.44 1.49
C VAL A 8 -13.79 -3.55 2.56
N LEU A 9 -14.04 -2.46 3.28
CA LEU A 9 -15.02 -2.37 4.36
C LEU A 9 -16.05 -1.27 4.07
N LYS A 10 -17.34 -1.56 4.31
CA LYS A 10 -18.46 -0.60 4.19
C LYS A 10 -18.79 0.09 5.52
N ARG A 11 -18.40 -0.53 6.64
CA ARG A 11 -18.73 -0.05 7.99
C ARG A 11 -17.60 -0.42 8.94
N MET A 12 -17.12 0.52 9.72
CA MET A 12 -16.16 0.23 10.77
C MET A 12 -16.85 -0.58 11.89
N LEU A 13 -16.27 -1.71 12.24
CA LEU A 13 -16.69 -2.52 13.37
C LEU A 13 -16.30 -1.83 14.68
N PHE A 14 -17.17 -1.86 15.67
CA PHE A 14 -17.03 -1.11 16.93
C PHE A 14 -15.74 -1.36 17.75
N PHE A 15 -15.02 -2.44 17.46
CA PHE A 15 -13.81 -2.84 18.20
C PHE A 15 -12.52 -2.80 17.37
N THR A 16 -12.52 -2.03 16.28
CA THR A 16 -11.40 -1.96 15.35
C THR A 16 -10.61 -0.69 15.55
N THR A 17 -9.29 -0.79 15.69
CA THR A 17 -8.40 0.37 15.64
C THR A 17 -8.03 0.66 14.19
N LEU A 18 -8.45 1.81 13.65
CA LEU A 18 -8.07 2.29 12.33
C LEU A 18 -7.02 3.39 12.42
N ILE A 19 -5.89 3.17 11.76
CA ILE A 19 -4.85 4.20 11.58
C ILE A 19 -5.14 4.92 10.27
N LEU A 20 -5.45 6.22 10.33
CA LEU A 20 -5.60 7.06 9.15
C LEU A 20 -4.24 7.50 8.62
N SER A 21 -4.03 7.31 7.32
CA SER A 21 -2.91 7.87 6.58
C SER A 21 -3.15 9.33 6.24
N PRO A 22 -2.11 10.17 6.09
CA PRO A 22 -2.26 11.49 5.46
C PRO A 22 -2.99 11.42 4.10
N TYR A 23 -2.85 10.33 3.38
CA TYR A 23 -3.43 10.09 2.05
C TYR A 23 -4.80 9.42 2.08
N ALA A 24 -5.49 9.38 3.22
CA ALA A 24 -6.77 8.66 3.38
C ALA A 24 -7.86 9.16 2.42
N LYS A 25 -7.90 10.46 2.09
CA LYS A 25 -8.84 11.02 1.09
C LYS A 25 -8.55 10.47 -0.31
N SER A 26 -7.28 10.42 -0.71
CA SER A 26 -6.86 9.83 -1.99
C SER A 26 -7.23 8.35 -2.07
N LEU A 27 -7.00 7.59 -1.00
CA LEU A 27 -7.37 6.19 -0.90
C LEU A 27 -8.89 5.97 -0.98
N LEU A 28 -9.69 6.82 -0.35
CA LEU A 28 -11.15 6.78 -0.44
C LEU A 28 -11.64 7.05 -1.86
N LYS A 29 -11.16 8.13 -2.48
CA LYS A 29 -11.46 8.48 -3.87
C LYS A 29 -11.11 7.33 -4.81
N PHE A 30 -9.90 6.77 -4.67
CA PHE A 30 -9.45 5.63 -5.44
C PHE A 30 -10.32 4.38 -5.24
N THR A 31 -10.67 4.05 -3.99
CA THR A 31 -11.50 2.89 -3.67
C THR A 31 -12.89 3.02 -4.30
N GLN A 32 -13.53 4.18 -4.16
CA GLN A 32 -14.84 4.47 -4.73
C GLN A 32 -14.80 4.45 -6.26
N TYR A 33 -13.75 5.06 -6.83
CA TYR A 33 -13.55 5.08 -8.27
C TYR A 33 -13.39 3.66 -8.81
N SER A 34 -12.51 2.84 -8.20
CA SER A 34 -12.25 1.47 -8.63
C SER A 34 -13.49 0.57 -8.56
N ILE A 35 -14.34 0.72 -7.55
CA ILE A 35 -15.59 -0.06 -7.42
C ILE A 35 -16.61 0.33 -8.49
N ASN A 36 -16.67 1.62 -8.87
CA ASN A 36 -17.68 2.16 -9.79
C ASN A 36 -17.28 2.09 -11.26
N GLN A 37 -16.01 1.89 -11.59
CA GLN A 37 -15.51 1.88 -12.98
C GLN A 37 -15.46 0.47 -13.57
N LYS A 38 -15.71 0.39 -14.88
CA LYS A 38 -15.62 -0.88 -15.64
C LYS A 38 -14.20 -1.19 -16.11
N GLU A 39 -13.31 -0.19 -16.19
CA GLU A 39 -11.95 -0.33 -16.71
C GLU A 39 -10.90 -0.12 -15.62
N VAL A 40 -9.72 -0.72 -15.79
CA VAL A 40 -8.57 -0.50 -14.90
C VAL A 40 -8.02 0.90 -15.20
N TYR A 41 -7.96 1.72 -14.15
CA TYR A 41 -7.44 3.08 -14.25
C TYR A 41 -5.92 3.09 -14.25
N ASP A 42 -5.31 3.92 -15.13
CA ASP A 42 -3.88 4.20 -15.03
C ASP A 42 -3.58 4.98 -13.76
N PHE A 43 -3.00 4.30 -12.78
CA PHE A 43 -2.66 4.91 -11.49
C PHE A 43 -1.65 6.06 -11.62
N GLY A 44 -0.84 6.08 -12.67
CA GLY A 44 0.08 7.18 -12.96
C GLY A 44 -0.62 8.51 -13.27
N GLY A 45 -1.84 8.46 -13.81
CA GLY A 45 -2.71 9.61 -14.06
C GLY A 45 -3.63 9.98 -12.90
N PHE A 46 -3.62 9.25 -11.79
CA PHE A 46 -4.49 9.54 -10.64
C PHE A 46 -4.08 10.84 -9.93
N GLU A 47 -5.05 11.74 -9.77
CA GLU A 47 -4.87 12.99 -9.02
C GLU A 47 -5.15 12.78 -7.54
N ASN A 48 -4.09 12.93 -6.74
CA ASN A 48 -4.18 12.81 -5.30
C ASN A 48 -4.99 13.96 -4.69
N GLU A 49 -5.76 13.63 -3.67
CA GLU A 49 -6.42 14.63 -2.82
C GLU A 49 -5.42 15.24 -1.84
N PRO A 50 -5.70 16.46 -1.34
CA PRO A 50 -4.88 17.07 -0.30
C PRO A 50 -4.75 16.17 0.94
N GLU A 51 -3.56 16.19 1.55
CA GLU A 51 -3.32 15.45 2.77
C GLU A 51 -4.28 15.87 3.89
N ILE A 52 -4.70 14.90 4.70
CA ILE A 52 -5.54 15.20 5.86
C ILE A 52 -4.73 15.82 6.99
N ILE A 53 -5.35 16.80 7.67
CA ILE A 53 -4.79 17.41 8.88
C ILE A 53 -5.07 16.47 10.05
N LYS A 54 -4.03 16.03 10.77
CA LYS A 54 -4.16 15.05 11.87
C LYS A 54 -5.01 15.51 13.06
N THR A 55 -5.27 16.79 13.18
CA THR A 55 -6.11 17.39 14.25
C THR A 55 -7.58 17.47 13.90
N GLY A 56 -7.99 17.05 12.68
CA GLY A 56 -9.37 17.04 12.22
C GLY A 56 -10.21 15.91 12.81
N LYS A 57 -11.53 16.01 12.65
CA LYS A 57 -12.46 14.96 13.07
C LYS A 57 -12.50 13.83 12.04
N ILE A 58 -12.57 12.59 12.50
CA ILE A 58 -12.61 11.39 11.65
C ILE A 58 -13.83 11.41 10.69
N ASN A 59 -14.95 12.02 11.12
CA ASN A 59 -16.15 12.16 10.31
C ASN A 59 -15.97 13.08 9.08
N GLU A 60 -14.98 13.98 9.10
CA GLU A 60 -14.65 14.83 7.95
C GLU A 60 -13.96 14.04 6.84
N VAL A 61 -13.31 12.94 7.19
CA VAL A 61 -12.64 12.05 6.26
C VAL A 61 -13.51 10.86 5.85
N LEU A 62 -14.22 10.26 6.83
CA LEU A 62 -15.00 9.03 6.65
C LEU A 62 -16.52 9.27 6.74
N GLY A 63 -16.99 10.50 6.53
CA GLY A 63 -18.42 10.85 6.51
C GLY A 63 -19.18 10.05 5.45
N GLY A 64 -20.46 9.69 5.74
CA GLY A 64 -21.31 8.97 4.79
C GLY A 64 -21.07 7.45 4.69
N LYS A 65 -20.24 6.86 5.55
CA LYS A 65 -19.95 5.40 5.59
C LYS A 65 -19.46 4.83 4.24
N PRO A 66 -18.43 5.41 3.62
CA PRO A 66 -17.94 4.96 2.33
C PRO A 66 -17.30 3.58 2.41
N ASN A 67 -17.21 2.90 1.27
CA ASN A 67 -16.33 1.75 1.13
C ASN A 67 -14.88 2.24 1.19
N ILE A 68 -14.04 1.60 1.98
CA ILE A 68 -12.64 1.95 2.13
C ILE A 68 -11.76 0.70 2.05
N LEU A 69 -10.68 0.78 1.27
CA LEU A 69 -9.63 -0.22 1.27
C LEU A 69 -8.78 -0.05 2.54
N VAL A 70 -8.52 -1.13 3.24
CA VAL A 70 -7.68 -1.13 4.46
C VAL A 70 -6.71 -2.30 4.44
N GLN A 71 -5.57 -2.11 5.06
CA GLN A 71 -4.59 -3.15 5.33
C GLN A 71 -4.70 -3.62 6.78
N ILE A 72 -4.74 -4.93 7.01
CA ILE A 72 -4.68 -5.51 8.34
C ILE A 72 -3.23 -5.51 8.79
N LEU A 73 -2.94 -4.78 9.86
CA LEU A 73 -1.62 -4.76 10.50
C LEU A 73 -1.48 -5.84 11.56
N LYS A 74 -2.58 -6.15 12.25
CA LYS A 74 -2.67 -7.23 13.23
C LYS A 74 -4.05 -7.85 13.17
N GLU A 75 -4.07 -9.17 13.23
CA GLU A 75 -5.30 -9.95 13.37
C GLU A 75 -5.94 -9.75 14.76
N PRO A 76 -7.24 -10.01 14.89
CA PRO A 76 -7.91 -9.94 16.18
C PRO A 76 -7.29 -10.97 17.15
N ILE A 77 -7.07 -10.56 18.41
CA ILE A 77 -6.55 -11.42 19.47
C ILE A 77 -7.50 -11.35 20.65
N ALA A 78 -8.09 -12.48 21.02
CA ALA A 78 -9.09 -12.59 22.08
C ALA A 78 -10.22 -11.54 21.92
N ALA A 79 -10.47 -10.71 22.92
CA ALA A 79 -11.51 -9.66 22.88
C ALA A 79 -11.10 -8.38 22.11
N LYS A 80 -9.85 -8.30 21.63
CA LYS A 80 -9.35 -7.12 20.89
C LYS A 80 -9.59 -7.32 19.39
N GLY A 81 -10.29 -6.39 18.76
CA GLY A 81 -10.48 -6.36 17.32
C GLY A 81 -9.19 -6.17 16.51
N PRO A 82 -9.25 -6.35 15.19
CA PRO A 82 -8.09 -6.20 14.32
C PRO A 82 -7.57 -4.77 14.33
N ARG A 83 -6.26 -4.61 14.08
CA ARG A 83 -5.65 -3.31 13.83
C ARG A 83 -5.55 -3.09 12.34
N LEU A 84 -6.22 -2.05 11.85
CA LEU A 84 -6.31 -1.70 10.44
C LEU A 84 -5.53 -0.41 10.16
N SER A 85 -5.09 -0.25 8.91
CA SER A 85 -4.45 0.96 8.42
C SER A 85 -4.99 1.35 7.06
N CYS A 86 -5.20 2.66 6.86
CA CYS A 86 -5.37 3.27 5.55
C CYS A 86 -4.03 3.59 4.87
N GLU A 87 -2.92 3.40 5.54
CA GLU A 87 -1.60 3.50 4.96
C GLU A 87 -1.23 2.16 4.32
N ILE A 88 -1.51 2.06 3.02
CA ILE A 88 -1.24 0.85 2.26
C ILE A 88 0.25 0.77 1.95
N SER A 89 0.83 -0.38 2.21
CA SER A 89 2.23 -0.67 1.87
C SER A 89 2.36 -2.07 1.29
N LEU A 90 3.06 -2.19 0.18
CA LEU A 90 3.34 -3.46 -0.49
C LEU A 90 4.83 -3.77 -0.33
N PRO A 91 5.19 -4.73 0.52
CA PRO A 91 6.58 -5.10 0.75
C PRO A 91 7.10 -6.03 -0.34
N GLY A 92 8.16 -5.62 -1.02
CA GLY A 92 9.00 -6.45 -1.87
C GLY A 92 10.23 -6.98 -1.15
N ARG A 93 11.12 -7.59 -1.92
CA ARG A 93 12.40 -8.11 -1.43
C ARG A 93 13.35 -6.98 -1.07
N PHE A 94 13.52 -6.01 -1.97
CA PHE A 94 14.48 -4.92 -1.89
C PHE A 94 13.83 -3.59 -1.58
N VAL A 95 12.58 -3.39 -1.99
CA VAL A 95 11.84 -2.16 -1.82
C VAL A 95 10.46 -2.40 -1.19
N VAL A 96 9.86 -1.34 -0.67
CA VAL A 96 8.45 -1.29 -0.28
C VAL A 96 7.83 -0.14 -1.04
N ILE A 97 6.69 -0.36 -1.72
CA ILE A 97 5.95 0.72 -2.34
C ILE A 97 4.78 1.16 -1.48
N THR A 98 4.50 2.46 -1.52
CA THR A 98 3.36 3.09 -0.85
C THR A 98 2.62 3.95 -1.86
N PRO A 99 1.36 3.62 -2.20
CA PRO A 99 0.60 4.41 -3.16
C PRO A 99 0.23 5.80 -2.58
N PHE A 100 -0.14 6.71 -3.47
CA PHE A 100 -0.60 8.08 -3.21
C PHE A 100 0.47 9.05 -2.71
N ASN A 101 1.73 8.68 -2.69
CA ASN A 101 2.83 9.59 -2.37
C ASN A 101 3.96 9.47 -3.40
N ASN A 102 4.99 10.35 -3.30
CA ASN A 102 6.11 10.34 -4.23
C ASN A 102 7.47 10.31 -3.51
N ILE A 103 7.48 10.07 -2.22
CA ILE A 103 8.69 10.13 -1.37
C ILE A 103 9.56 8.92 -1.66
N VAL A 104 10.86 9.14 -1.87
CA VAL A 104 11.87 8.09 -1.89
C VAL A 104 12.66 8.16 -0.58
N ALA A 105 12.66 7.07 0.16
CA ALA A 105 13.41 6.94 1.40
C ALA A 105 14.35 5.72 1.33
N VAL A 106 15.54 5.85 1.90
CA VAL A 106 16.50 4.74 2.00
C VAL A 106 16.71 4.38 3.46
N SER A 107 16.72 3.08 3.75
CA SER A 107 16.90 2.55 5.11
C SER A 107 18.12 3.17 5.79
N ARG A 108 17.94 3.68 7.00
CA ARG A 108 19.02 4.23 7.83
C ARG A 108 20.04 3.17 8.27
N LYS A 109 19.70 1.89 8.16
CA LYS A 109 20.60 0.76 8.45
C LYS A 109 21.66 0.53 7.37
N ILE A 110 21.54 1.16 6.21
CA ILE A 110 22.61 1.21 5.20
C ILE A 110 23.57 2.32 5.63
N HIS A 111 24.74 1.94 6.13
CA HIS A 111 25.66 2.88 6.77
C HIS A 111 26.45 3.73 5.76
N SER A 112 26.76 3.19 4.57
CA SER A 112 27.46 3.93 3.53
C SER A 112 26.61 5.05 2.97
N SER A 113 27.07 6.28 3.11
CA SER A 113 26.40 7.47 2.55
C SER A 113 26.40 7.46 1.01
N GLU A 114 27.46 6.93 0.40
CA GLU A 114 27.60 6.80 -1.05
C GLU A 114 26.58 5.80 -1.60
N GLU A 115 26.48 4.64 -0.96
CA GLU A 115 25.52 3.60 -1.33
C GLU A 115 24.06 4.10 -1.16
N ARG A 116 23.76 4.82 -0.10
CA ARG A 116 22.42 5.42 0.08
C ARG A 116 22.09 6.40 -1.03
N LYS A 117 23.03 7.26 -1.42
CA LYS A 117 22.85 8.20 -2.55
C LYS A 117 22.70 7.47 -3.88
N ARG A 118 23.48 6.39 -4.10
CA ARG A 118 23.38 5.56 -5.30
C ARG A 118 22.01 4.93 -5.42
N LEU A 119 21.54 4.24 -4.36
CA LEU A 119 20.25 3.58 -4.33
C LEU A 119 19.10 4.59 -4.49
N GLN A 120 19.18 5.75 -3.83
CA GLN A 120 18.19 6.81 -3.97
C GLN A 120 18.06 7.27 -5.42
N LYS A 121 19.18 7.59 -6.10
CA LYS A 121 19.19 8.01 -7.50
C LYS A 121 18.59 6.93 -8.44
N ILE A 122 18.95 5.66 -8.22
CA ILE A 122 18.41 4.56 -9.02
C ILE A 122 16.89 4.53 -8.87
N VAL A 123 16.39 4.50 -7.63
CA VAL A 123 14.96 4.37 -7.36
C VAL A 123 14.19 5.60 -7.84
N GLU A 124 14.71 6.81 -7.69
CA GLU A 124 14.11 8.04 -8.24
C GLU A 124 13.95 7.99 -9.76
N ALA A 125 14.91 7.35 -10.46
CA ALA A 125 14.85 7.21 -11.91
C ALA A 125 13.85 6.15 -12.40
N ILE A 126 13.60 5.08 -11.62
CA ILE A 126 12.78 3.94 -12.06
C ILE A 126 11.39 3.90 -11.42
N LYS A 127 11.13 4.67 -10.35
CA LYS A 127 9.84 4.63 -9.66
C LYS A 127 8.72 5.17 -10.53
N PRO A 128 7.53 4.52 -10.52
CA PRO A 128 6.37 5.06 -11.20
C PRO A 128 5.78 6.27 -10.45
N LYS A 129 5.00 7.06 -11.16
CA LYS A 129 4.25 8.20 -10.57
C LYS A 129 3.25 7.70 -9.51
N ASN A 130 2.99 8.54 -8.53
CA ASN A 130 2.05 8.29 -7.42
C ASN A 130 2.43 7.14 -6.49
N PHE A 131 3.67 6.64 -6.57
CA PHE A 131 4.22 5.71 -5.61
C PHE A 131 5.40 6.32 -4.85
N GLY A 132 5.34 6.25 -3.53
CA GLY A 132 6.52 6.37 -2.69
C GLY A 132 7.25 5.03 -2.63
N VAL A 133 8.56 5.08 -2.46
CA VAL A 133 9.40 3.88 -2.37
C VAL A 133 10.33 3.96 -1.18
N ILE A 134 10.33 2.91 -0.36
CA ILE A 134 11.25 2.75 0.76
C ILE A 134 12.23 1.65 0.41
N VAL A 135 13.50 2.01 0.28
CA VAL A 135 14.59 1.06 -0.01
C VAL A 135 15.01 0.34 1.26
N ARG A 136 14.96 -0.99 1.24
CA ARG A 136 15.33 -1.85 2.37
C ARG A 136 16.83 -2.10 2.43
N THR A 137 17.33 -2.59 3.58
CA THR A 137 18.73 -3.00 3.73
C THR A 137 19.16 -4.11 2.77
N ALA A 138 18.24 -4.99 2.40
CA ALA A 138 18.49 -6.05 1.42
C ALA A 138 18.85 -5.55 0.01
N ALA A 139 18.63 -4.26 -0.26
CA ALA A 139 18.98 -3.61 -1.54
C ALA A 139 20.46 -3.20 -1.62
N GLU A 140 21.20 -3.26 -0.51
CA GLU A 140 22.62 -2.88 -0.47
C GLU A 140 23.43 -3.74 -1.47
N GLY A 141 24.23 -3.08 -2.32
CA GLY A 141 25.02 -3.72 -3.36
C GLY A 141 24.23 -4.24 -4.57
N LYS A 142 22.91 -4.11 -4.60
CA LYS A 142 22.07 -4.61 -5.70
C LYS A 142 22.16 -3.77 -6.95
N LYS A 143 22.01 -4.41 -8.11
CA LYS A 143 22.01 -3.76 -9.42
C LYS A 143 20.65 -3.13 -9.72
N THR A 144 20.63 -2.15 -10.61
CA THR A 144 19.40 -1.46 -11.06
C THR A 144 18.35 -2.44 -11.58
N ALA A 145 18.78 -3.49 -12.33
CA ALA A 145 17.85 -4.48 -12.88
C ALA A 145 17.08 -5.24 -11.78
N GLU A 146 17.76 -5.64 -10.69
CA GLU A 146 17.13 -6.37 -9.58
C GLU A 146 16.10 -5.48 -8.84
N LEU A 147 16.42 -4.19 -8.67
CA LEU A 147 15.51 -3.23 -8.05
C LEU A 147 14.30 -2.93 -8.95
N HIS A 148 14.51 -2.85 -10.25
CA HIS A 148 13.47 -2.61 -11.23
C HIS A 148 12.50 -3.81 -11.31
N GLU A 149 13.02 -5.03 -11.28
CA GLU A 149 12.21 -6.26 -11.27
C GLU A 149 11.31 -6.32 -10.04
N ASP A 150 11.89 -6.15 -8.83
CA ASP A 150 11.14 -6.14 -7.56
C ASP A 150 10.05 -5.05 -7.57
N LEU A 151 10.38 -3.86 -8.09
CA LEU A 151 9.43 -2.75 -8.21
C LEU A 151 8.29 -3.06 -9.18
N SER A 152 8.61 -3.68 -10.32
CA SER A 152 7.63 -4.06 -11.34
C SER A 152 6.64 -5.11 -10.81
N GLU A 153 7.10 -6.13 -10.09
CA GLU A 153 6.24 -7.12 -9.43
C GLU A 153 5.26 -6.46 -8.44
N LEU A 154 5.73 -5.46 -7.69
CA LEU A 154 4.86 -4.74 -6.75
C LEU A 154 3.82 -3.87 -7.45
N VAL A 155 4.16 -3.26 -8.57
CA VAL A 155 3.21 -2.49 -9.40
C VAL A 155 2.14 -3.41 -9.99
N GLU A 156 2.50 -4.60 -10.46
CA GLU A 156 1.54 -5.60 -10.93
C GLU A 156 0.63 -6.10 -9.80
N THR A 157 1.18 -6.25 -8.59
CA THR A 157 0.38 -6.55 -7.40
C THR A 157 -0.65 -5.44 -7.13
N TRP A 158 -0.28 -4.17 -7.28
CA TRP A 158 -1.21 -3.05 -7.17
C TRP A 158 -2.31 -3.08 -8.23
N LYS A 159 -1.98 -3.40 -9.48
CA LYS A 159 -2.99 -3.59 -10.55
C LYS A 159 -3.96 -4.74 -10.24
N THR A 160 -3.46 -5.81 -9.63
CA THR A 160 -4.30 -6.92 -9.14
C THR A 160 -5.28 -6.45 -8.07
N ILE A 161 -4.83 -5.60 -7.13
CA ILE A 161 -5.70 -4.98 -6.13
C ILE A 161 -6.79 -4.15 -6.80
N GLN A 162 -6.46 -3.33 -7.80
CA GLN A 162 -7.45 -2.55 -8.56
C GLN A 162 -8.49 -3.46 -9.22
N THR A 163 -8.04 -4.52 -9.88
CA THR A 163 -8.91 -5.49 -10.56
C THR A 163 -9.87 -6.16 -9.58
N ASN A 164 -9.37 -6.58 -8.42
CA ASN A 164 -10.18 -7.24 -7.40
C ASN A 164 -11.18 -6.26 -6.74
N LEU A 165 -10.81 -4.99 -6.58
CA LEU A 165 -11.71 -3.96 -6.06
C LEU A 165 -12.95 -3.76 -6.93
N ARG A 166 -12.84 -3.89 -8.25
CA ARG A 166 -13.94 -3.69 -9.21
C ARG A 166 -15.08 -4.69 -9.04
N SER A 167 -14.76 -5.92 -8.65
CA SER A 167 -15.74 -6.98 -8.41
C SER A 167 -16.13 -7.12 -6.93
N ALA A 168 -15.55 -6.31 -6.05
CA ALA A 168 -15.70 -6.46 -4.63
C ALA A 168 -17.05 -5.92 -4.11
N VAL A 169 -17.75 -6.75 -3.35
CA VAL A 169 -18.92 -6.34 -2.55
C VAL A 169 -18.49 -6.33 -1.09
N ALA A 170 -18.41 -5.12 -0.50
CA ALA A 170 -17.91 -4.97 0.87
C ALA A 170 -18.85 -5.58 1.92
N PRO A 171 -18.35 -6.30 2.94
CA PRO A 171 -16.93 -6.53 3.21
C PRO A 171 -16.34 -7.64 2.32
N ALA A 172 -15.17 -7.39 1.71
CA ALA A 172 -14.51 -8.37 0.85
C ALA A 172 -12.99 -8.37 1.05
N LYS A 173 -12.39 -9.55 0.95
CA LYS A 173 -10.94 -9.71 0.91
C LYS A 173 -10.44 -9.43 -0.51
N ILE A 174 -9.53 -8.46 -0.63
CA ILE A 174 -9.02 -7.99 -1.92
C ILE A 174 -7.69 -8.67 -2.26
N LEU A 175 -6.79 -8.80 -1.30
CA LEU A 175 -5.50 -9.45 -1.47
C LEU A 175 -5.14 -10.20 -0.18
N SER A 176 -4.54 -11.38 -0.34
CA SER A 176 -3.83 -12.06 0.74
C SER A 176 -2.40 -12.32 0.29
N GLU A 177 -1.46 -12.06 1.15
CA GLU A 177 -0.10 -12.52 0.95
C GLU A 177 -0.12 -14.06 0.95
N GLN A 178 0.05 -14.66 -0.23
CA GLN A 178 0.28 -16.09 -0.31
C GLN A 178 1.65 -16.33 0.32
N THR A 179 1.69 -17.17 1.32
CA THR A 179 2.96 -17.66 1.87
C THR A 179 3.75 -18.27 0.72
N LYS A 180 4.90 -17.69 0.38
CA LYS A 180 5.85 -18.21 -0.63
C LYS A 180 6.37 -19.63 -0.31
N THR A 181 5.84 -20.28 0.68
CA THR A 181 6.13 -21.67 1.07
C THR A 181 5.53 -22.70 0.13
N THR A 182 4.52 -22.34 -0.68
CA THR A 182 3.86 -23.30 -1.57
C THR A 182 4.58 -23.47 -2.93
N SER A 183 5.47 -22.57 -3.30
CA SER A 183 6.19 -22.63 -4.59
C SER A 183 7.55 -23.35 -4.53
N ILE A 184 7.92 -23.95 -3.39
CA ILE A 184 9.16 -24.72 -3.23
C ILE A 184 8.90 -26.24 -3.26
N LEU A 185 7.62 -26.65 -3.34
CA LEU A 185 7.20 -28.05 -3.33
C LEU A 185 6.52 -28.51 -4.63
N THR A 186 6.87 -27.90 -5.76
CA THR A 186 6.53 -28.41 -7.09
C THR A 186 7.78 -28.59 -7.93
#